data_6eb6ca2cf98a883d21186f6e9d198120
#
_entry.id   6eb6ca2cf98a883d21186f6e9d198120
#
_cell.length_a   1.000
_cell.length_b   1.000
_cell.length_c   1.000
_cell.angle_alpha   90.00
_cell.angle_beta   90.00
_cell.angle_gamma   90.00
#
_symmetry.space_group_name_H-M   'P 1'
#
loop_
_entity.id
_entity.type
_entity.pdbx_description
1 polymer ?
#
loop_
_entity_poly.entity_id
_entity_poly.type
_entity_poly.pdbx_seq_one_letter_code
_entity_poly.pdbx_strand_id
1 'polypeptide(L)'
;MSDIPFDLVVAGCGVAGLSAAVAASEAGLKVAVIERSTRQERGGQSRYTEAYLRMKSLTEVTDDFEVHLAENGSGAVDPELVEEAVHSQRGALAKALSIADPALIERFAAGAGETIQWLQGMGVRFDFLPTQFLTKSQPRLLPVGGGAALVEALAARAEQLGVTFFYETTASALEQDPKGRVIGLKVRTRTSGTLVLGGQVVLACGGFEGNAEMMTRYIGPRSVYLRPVCKGGYYNRGEGIAMALDAGAAACGDFGSYHAEPVDPRSGIAEPSIFIFPYGILVNLDGERFTDEAPGTVDAYYERVTRRIYEQREGTAWVVLDARHMSIPNYRLGI
;
A
#
# COMPACT_ATOMS: atom_id res chain seq x y z
N MET A 1 4.97 -6.72 -35.61
CA MET A 1 4.20 -5.73 -34.82
C MET A 1 5.06 -4.51 -34.75
N SER A 2 4.56 -3.33 -35.02
CA SER A 2 5.35 -2.09 -34.95
C SER A 2 5.55 -1.74 -33.49
N ASP A 3 6.79 -1.83 -33.00
CA ASP A 3 7.15 -1.39 -31.67
C ASP A 3 6.96 0.13 -31.58
N ILE A 4 6.29 0.58 -30.55
CA ILE A 4 6.16 2.01 -30.26
C ILE A 4 7.30 2.35 -29.29
N PRO A 5 8.30 3.14 -29.72
CA PRO A 5 9.48 3.40 -28.90
C PRO A 5 9.21 4.48 -27.85
N PHE A 6 9.58 4.17 -26.61
CA PHE A 6 9.71 5.07 -25.48
C PHE A 6 11.08 4.87 -24.84
N ASP A 7 11.53 5.82 -24.04
CA ASP A 7 12.72 5.64 -23.22
C ASP A 7 12.36 4.84 -21.96
N LEU A 8 11.15 5.09 -21.41
CA LEU A 8 10.63 4.40 -20.23
C LEU A 8 9.17 4.04 -20.41
N VAL A 9 8.82 2.81 -20.02
CA VAL A 9 7.45 2.30 -19.92
C VAL A 9 7.15 1.95 -18.46
N VAL A 10 6.16 2.60 -17.88
CA VAL A 10 5.75 2.41 -16.49
C VAL A 10 4.47 1.60 -16.45
N ALA A 11 4.47 0.44 -15.79
CA ALA A 11 3.30 -0.39 -15.60
C ALA A 11 2.64 -0.08 -14.25
N GLY A 12 1.50 0.60 -14.28
CA GLY A 12 0.71 1.02 -13.12
C GLY A 12 0.71 2.54 -12.92
N CYS A 13 -0.46 3.07 -12.58
CA CYS A 13 -0.74 4.50 -12.40
C CYS A 13 -1.03 4.86 -10.93
N GLY A 14 -0.52 4.06 -9.98
CA GLY A 14 -0.47 4.42 -8.56
C GLY A 14 0.61 5.47 -8.28
N VAL A 15 0.74 5.91 -7.02
CA VAL A 15 1.74 6.93 -6.63
C VAL A 15 3.15 6.53 -7.08
N ALA A 16 3.54 5.26 -6.92
CA ALA A 16 4.87 4.79 -7.34
C ALA A 16 5.12 4.98 -8.84
N GLY A 17 4.17 4.55 -9.68
CA GLY A 17 4.28 4.66 -11.14
C GLY A 17 4.23 6.10 -11.62
N LEU A 18 3.32 6.90 -11.09
CA LEU A 18 3.21 8.32 -11.43
C LEU A 18 4.47 9.09 -11.01
N SER A 19 5.02 8.82 -9.83
CA SER A 19 6.28 9.44 -9.39
C SER A 19 7.44 9.09 -10.31
N ALA A 20 7.56 7.82 -10.69
CA ALA A 20 8.58 7.38 -11.66
C ALA A 20 8.41 8.07 -13.02
N ALA A 21 7.17 8.18 -13.51
CA ALA A 21 6.87 8.81 -14.78
C ALA A 21 7.19 10.31 -14.77
N VAL A 22 6.80 11.03 -13.70
CA VAL A 22 7.10 12.47 -13.56
C VAL A 22 8.60 12.69 -13.49
N ALA A 23 9.30 11.98 -12.59
CA ALA A 23 10.75 12.13 -12.41
C ALA A 23 11.53 11.85 -13.72
N ALA A 24 11.16 10.79 -14.43
CA ALA A 24 11.78 10.46 -15.70
C ALA A 24 11.51 11.52 -16.78
N SER A 25 10.28 12.05 -16.86
CA SER A 25 9.94 13.09 -17.82
C SER A 25 10.60 14.43 -17.47
N GLU A 26 10.77 14.76 -16.21
CA GLU A 26 11.55 15.94 -15.76
C GLU A 26 13.04 15.80 -16.12
N ALA A 27 13.55 14.57 -16.23
CA ALA A 27 14.87 14.27 -16.77
C ALA A 27 14.94 14.25 -18.31
N GLY A 28 13.84 14.58 -19.00
CA GLY A 28 13.79 14.69 -20.46
C GLY A 28 13.51 13.38 -21.19
N LEU A 29 13.12 12.31 -20.51
CA LEU A 29 12.81 11.03 -21.13
C LEU A 29 11.39 11.02 -21.71
N LYS A 30 11.20 10.29 -22.82
CA LYS A 30 9.90 9.99 -23.41
C LYS A 30 9.25 8.82 -22.68
N VAL A 31 8.18 9.09 -21.93
CA VAL A 31 7.57 8.14 -20.99
C VAL A 31 6.19 7.71 -21.42
N ALA A 32 5.89 6.40 -21.27
CA ALA A 32 4.55 5.85 -21.33
C ALA A 32 4.13 5.31 -19.95
N VAL A 33 2.85 5.50 -19.59
CA VAL A 33 2.22 4.90 -18.40
C VAL A 33 1.08 4.00 -18.85
N ILE A 34 1.09 2.75 -18.37
CA ILE A 34 0.09 1.74 -18.67
C ILE A 34 -0.80 1.58 -17.43
N GLU A 35 -2.10 1.73 -17.62
CA GLU A 35 -3.08 1.60 -16.55
C GLU A 35 -4.25 0.73 -17.02
N ARG A 36 -4.62 -0.27 -16.20
CA ARG A 36 -5.73 -1.18 -16.53
C ARG A 36 -7.10 -0.57 -16.27
N SER A 37 -7.20 0.35 -15.32
CA SER A 37 -8.45 1.05 -15.03
C SER A 37 -8.71 2.16 -16.04
N THR A 38 -9.89 2.75 -15.95
CA THR A 38 -10.21 3.97 -16.67
C THR A 38 -9.41 5.16 -16.10
N ARG A 39 -9.37 6.27 -16.84
CA ARG A 39 -8.76 7.52 -16.36
C ARG A 39 -9.36 8.00 -15.04
N GLN A 40 -10.66 7.83 -14.86
CA GLN A 40 -11.39 8.25 -13.65
C GLN A 40 -11.06 7.40 -12.42
N GLU A 41 -10.73 6.15 -12.64
CA GLU A 41 -10.43 5.17 -11.59
C GLU A 41 -8.92 4.94 -11.38
N ARG A 42 -8.07 5.72 -12.07
CA ARG A 42 -6.61 5.63 -11.93
C ARG A 42 -6.14 5.77 -10.50
N GLY A 43 -5.01 5.18 -10.19
CA GLY A 43 -4.35 5.35 -8.90
C GLY A 43 -4.27 4.10 -8.03
N GLY A 44 -4.97 3.03 -8.40
CA GLY A 44 -4.95 1.78 -7.65
C GLY A 44 -5.34 1.99 -6.19
N GLN A 45 -4.69 1.28 -5.25
CA GLN A 45 -4.89 1.50 -3.81
C GLN A 45 -4.43 2.87 -3.35
N SER A 46 -3.41 3.45 -3.97
CA SER A 46 -2.88 4.75 -3.59
C SER A 46 -3.95 5.85 -3.57
N ARG A 47 -4.96 5.75 -4.44
CA ARG A 47 -6.07 6.70 -4.50
C ARG A 47 -6.93 6.73 -3.23
N TYR A 48 -7.02 5.61 -2.53
CA TYR A 48 -7.95 5.40 -1.42
C TYR A 48 -7.28 5.46 -0.04
N THR A 49 -5.97 5.67 0.01
CA THR A 49 -5.25 5.80 1.28
C THR A 49 -5.39 7.21 1.85
N GLU A 50 -5.39 7.31 3.16
CA GLU A 50 -5.24 8.59 3.86
C GLU A 50 -3.82 9.15 3.73
N ALA A 51 -2.84 8.27 3.48
CA ALA A 51 -1.43 8.57 3.24
C ALA A 51 -0.74 9.29 4.41
N TYR A 52 -0.97 8.84 5.64
CA TYR A 52 -0.28 9.37 6.81
C TYR A 52 1.22 9.11 6.77
N LEU A 53 1.99 10.15 7.04
CA LEU A 53 3.43 10.12 7.12
C LEU A 53 3.90 10.48 8.53
N ARG A 54 4.87 9.74 9.08
CA ARG A 54 5.48 10.03 10.37
C ARG A 54 6.56 11.11 10.19
N MET A 55 6.12 12.37 10.18
CA MET A 55 6.99 13.52 9.99
C MET A 55 6.88 14.46 11.18
N LYS A 56 7.99 14.92 11.76
CA LYS A 56 8.00 15.95 12.79
C LYS A 56 7.94 17.38 12.20
N SER A 57 8.31 17.51 10.94
CA SER A 57 8.18 18.73 10.15
C SER A 57 7.92 18.38 8.68
N LEU A 58 7.80 19.36 7.81
CA LEU A 58 7.71 19.15 6.36
C LEU A 58 9.01 18.59 5.75
N THR A 59 10.11 18.62 6.48
CA THR A 59 11.44 18.25 5.99
C THR A 59 12.08 17.08 6.73
N GLU A 60 11.54 16.71 7.89
CA GLU A 60 12.16 15.71 8.75
C GLU A 60 11.17 14.65 9.23
N VAL A 61 11.56 13.39 9.15
CA VAL A 61 10.84 12.27 9.75
C VAL A 61 10.89 12.34 11.29
N THR A 62 10.01 11.62 11.98
CA THR A 62 10.06 11.50 13.44
C THR A 62 11.33 10.76 13.87
N ASP A 63 11.84 11.08 15.06
CA ASP A 63 13.13 10.53 15.56
C ASP A 63 13.09 9.00 15.77
N ASP A 64 11.89 8.44 15.94
CA ASP A 64 11.62 7.00 16.10
C ASP A 64 11.18 6.31 14.79
N PHE A 65 11.28 6.99 13.64
CA PHE A 65 10.75 6.53 12.36
C PHE A 65 11.28 5.15 11.95
N GLU A 66 12.60 4.95 12.03
CA GLU A 66 13.25 3.71 11.61
C GLU A 66 12.90 2.55 12.54
N VAL A 67 12.84 2.81 13.85
CA VAL A 67 12.44 1.82 14.86
C VAL A 67 11.01 1.36 14.62
N HIS A 68 10.09 2.30 14.43
CA HIS A 68 8.68 1.95 14.16
C HIS A 68 8.46 1.22 12.85
N LEU A 69 9.19 1.53 11.79
CA LEU A 69 9.10 0.76 10.55
C LEU A 69 9.64 -0.66 10.72
N ALA A 70 10.72 -0.82 11.46
CA ALA A 70 11.28 -2.14 11.76
C ALA A 70 10.32 -2.98 12.62
N GLU A 71 9.74 -2.41 13.67
CA GLU A 71 8.76 -3.06 14.54
C GLU A 71 7.48 -3.45 13.79
N ASN A 72 6.95 -2.56 12.97
CA ASN A 72 5.71 -2.82 12.23
C ASN A 72 5.90 -3.72 10.99
N GLY A 73 7.12 -3.79 10.46
CA GLY A 73 7.47 -4.71 9.38
C GLY A 73 7.48 -6.18 9.82
N SER A 74 7.48 -6.44 11.12
CA SER A 74 7.55 -7.77 11.72
C SER A 74 6.18 -8.39 12.07
N GLY A 75 5.09 -7.92 11.48
CA GLY A 75 3.71 -8.28 11.83
C GLY A 75 3.32 -9.77 11.89
N ALA A 76 4.23 -10.68 11.53
CA ALA A 76 4.09 -12.12 11.71
C ALA A 76 5.01 -12.70 12.81
N VAL A 77 5.86 -11.88 13.42
CA VAL A 77 6.82 -12.31 14.44
C VAL A 77 6.30 -11.91 15.82
N ASP A 78 6.43 -12.81 16.77
CA ASP A 78 6.10 -12.56 18.18
C ASP A 78 6.80 -11.27 18.66
N PRO A 79 6.06 -10.27 19.18
CA PRO A 79 6.64 -9.03 19.68
C PRO A 79 7.75 -9.24 20.72
N GLU A 80 7.67 -10.29 21.56
CA GLU A 80 8.70 -10.63 22.53
C GLU A 80 10.01 -11.06 21.83
N LEU A 81 9.92 -11.79 20.72
CA LEU A 81 11.09 -12.17 19.91
C LEU A 81 11.72 -10.96 19.20
N VAL A 82 10.90 -9.99 18.79
CA VAL A 82 11.40 -8.75 18.18
C VAL A 82 12.10 -7.90 19.23
N GLU A 83 11.53 -7.76 20.43
CA GLU A 83 12.12 -7.03 21.53
C GLU A 83 13.46 -7.67 21.96
N GLU A 84 13.52 -9.00 22.04
CA GLU A 84 14.74 -9.74 22.31
C GLU A 84 15.80 -9.60 21.19
N ALA A 85 15.35 -9.57 19.92
CA ALA A 85 16.24 -9.40 18.77
C ALA A 85 16.80 -7.97 18.65
N VAL A 86 16.00 -6.95 18.99
CA VAL A 86 16.42 -5.54 18.98
C VAL A 86 17.39 -5.24 20.13
N HIS A 87 17.18 -5.82 21.31
CA HIS A 87 18.04 -5.62 22.48
C HIS A 87 19.26 -6.54 22.51
N SER A 88 19.28 -7.61 21.73
CA SER A 88 20.45 -8.46 21.58
C SER A 88 21.41 -7.87 20.53
N GLN A 89 22.73 -7.91 20.81
CA GLN A 89 23.77 -7.55 19.82
C GLN A 89 23.77 -8.45 18.57
N ARG A 90 22.69 -9.15 18.30
CA ARG A 90 22.49 -10.08 17.18
C ARG A 90 21.78 -9.39 15.99
N GLY A 91 22.25 -8.20 15.62
CA GLY A 91 21.71 -7.46 14.47
C GLY A 91 21.61 -8.24 13.16
N ALA A 92 22.32 -9.38 13.05
CA ALA A 92 22.19 -10.28 11.90
C ALA A 92 20.87 -11.09 11.93
N LEU A 93 20.37 -11.47 13.12
CA LEU A 93 19.11 -12.21 13.25
C LEU A 93 17.91 -11.28 13.05
N ALA A 94 17.96 -10.06 13.59
CA ALA A 94 16.96 -9.03 13.34
C ALA A 94 16.85 -8.71 11.84
N LYS A 95 17.99 -8.61 11.13
CA LYS A 95 18.01 -8.43 9.67
C LYS A 95 17.46 -9.65 8.92
N ALA A 96 17.71 -10.86 9.38
CA ALA A 96 17.21 -12.08 8.75
C ALA A 96 15.70 -12.29 8.98
N LEU A 97 15.17 -11.80 10.09
CA LEU A 97 13.75 -11.85 10.43
C LEU A 97 12.97 -10.61 9.95
N SER A 98 13.67 -9.56 9.54
CA SER A 98 13.06 -8.33 9.07
C SER A 98 12.47 -8.53 7.67
N ILE A 99 11.18 -8.28 7.53
CA ILE A 99 10.47 -8.24 6.25
C ILE A 99 10.91 -7.02 5.44
N ALA A 100 11.35 -5.96 6.10
CA ALA A 100 11.80 -4.72 5.50
C ALA A 100 13.33 -4.67 5.38
N ASP A 101 13.83 -4.28 4.22
CA ASP A 101 15.23 -4.01 4.00
C ASP A 101 15.64 -2.73 4.76
N PRO A 102 16.56 -2.80 5.75
CA PRO A 102 17.00 -1.63 6.50
C PRO A 102 17.58 -0.52 5.62
N ALA A 103 18.27 -0.86 4.54
CA ALA A 103 18.82 0.12 3.61
C ALA A 103 17.69 0.87 2.86
N LEU A 104 16.58 0.21 2.58
CA LEU A 104 15.40 0.85 2.01
C LEU A 104 14.74 1.82 3.00
N ILE A 105 14.65 1.43 4.27
CA ILE A 105 14.10 2.28 5.34
C ILE A 105 14.93 3.55 5.52
N GLU A 106 16.24 3.41 5.61
CA GLU A 106 17.19 4.52 5.71
C GLU A 106 17.08 5.48 4.51
N ARG A 107 17.02 4.92 3.30
CA ARG A 107 16.85 5.69 2.07
C ARG A 107 15.51 6.44 2.04
N PHE A 108 14.46 5.80 2.51
CA PHE A 108 13.13 6.43 2.61
C PHE A 108 13.18 7.60 3.61
N ALA A 109 13.73 7.39 4.80
CA ALA A 109 13.85 8.44 5.82
C ALA A 109 14.63 9.64 5.31
N ALA A 110 15.78 9.40 4.67
CA ALA A 110 16.64 10.45 4.11
C ALA A 110 15.95 11.24 2.98
N GLY A 111 15.13 10.59 2.14
CA GLY A 111 14.48 11.21 0.98
C GLY A 111 13.12 11.83 1.25
N ALA A 112 12.53 11.59 2.43
CA ALA A 112 11.14 11.97 2.71
C ALA A 112 10.89 13.48 2.61
N GLY A 113 11.76 14.30 3.21
CA GLY A 113 11.62 15.76 3.19
C GLY A 113 11.67 16.34 1.78
N GLU A 114 12.64 15.95 0.98
CA GLU A 114 12.76 16.41 -0.41
C GLU A 114 11.55 15.97 -1.25
N THR A 115 11.05 14.76 -1.02
CA THR A 115 9.86 14.23 -1.71
C THR A 115 8.61 15.05 -1.35
N ILE A 116 8.43 15.42 -0.09
CA ILE A 116 7.32 16.31 0.33
C ILE A 116 7.40 17.65 -0.38
N GLN A 117 8.58 18.28 -0.42
CA GLN A 117 8.78 19.57 -1.11
C GLN A 117 8.50 19.44 -2.62
N TRP A 118 8.94 18.37 -3.25
CA TRP A 118 8.68 18.08 -4.66
C TRP A 118 7.18 17.96 -4.94
N LEU A 119 6.43 17.24 -4.10
CA LEU A 119 4.97 17.14 -4.19
C LEU A 119 4.26 18.47 -3.95
N GLN A 120 4.75 19.30 -3.00
CA GLN A 120 4.24 20.65 -2.79
C GLN A 120 4.45 21.53 -4.02
N GLY A 121 5.58 21.38 -4.74
CA GLY A 121 5.84 22.04 -6.02
C GLY A 121 4.81 21.70 -7.10
N MET A 122 4.10 20.56 -6.98
CA MET A 122 3.00 20.16 -7.86
C MET A 122 1.61 20.55 -7.34
N GLY A 123 1.55 21.33 -6.25
CA GLY A 123 0.31 21.81 -5.67
C GLY A 123 -0.32 20.90 -4.61
N VAL A 124 0.34 19.82 -4.18
CA VAL A 124 -0.13 19.02 -3.05
C VAL A 124 0.04 19.82 -1.77
N ARG A 125 -1.05 19.98 -1.03
CA ARG A 125 -1.02 20.60 0.29
C ARG A 125 -0.89 19.52 1.35
N PHE A 126 -0.07 19.79 2.38
CA PHE A 126 0.09 18.89 3.52
C PHE A 126 -0.32 19.62 4.79
N ASP A 127 -0.89 18.91 5.73
CA ASP A 127 -1.28 19.41 7.04
C ASP A 127 -0.95 18.38 8.13
N PHE A 128 -0.76 18.84 9.36
CA PHE A 128 -0.58 17.97 10.50
C PHE A 128 -1.93 17.57 11.06
N LEU A 129 -2.11 16.27 11.24
CA LEU A 129 -3.32 15.73 11.83
C LEU A 129 -3.39 16.11 13.32
N PRO A 130 -4.45 16.81 13.77
CA PRO A 130 -4.65 17.09 15.17
C PRO A 130 -5.16 15.85 15.90
N THR A 131 -4.27 14.86 16.11
CA THR A 131 -4.62 13.62 16.75
C THR A 131 -4.36 13.67 18.23
N GLN A 132 -5.40 13.72 19.02
CA GLN A 132 -5.28 13.63 20.48
C GLN A 132 -5.52 12.24 21.04
N PHE A 133 -6.08 11.31 20.27
CA PHE A 133 -6.54 10.03 20.82
C PHE A 133 -6.17 8.77 20.01
N LEU A 134 -5.70 8.93 18.79
CA LEU A 134 -5.45 7.78 17.91
C LEU A 134 -4.01 7.27 17.93
N THR A 135 -3.04 8.08 18.38
CA THR A 135 -1.64 7.76 18.16
C THR A 135 -0.80 7.87 19.42
N LYS A 136 0.01 6.84 19.65
CA LYS A 136 1.09 6.88 20.63
C LYS A 136 2.23 7.81 20.15
N SER A 137 2.48 7.84 18.86
CA SER A 137 3.51 8.67 18.23
C SER A 137 2.92 9.81 17.42
N GLN A 138 3.38 10.99 17.70
CA GLN A 138 3.04 12.25 17.03
C GLN A 138 4.33 12.93 16.58
N PRO A 139 4.31 13.80 15.59
CA PRO A 139 3.19 14.22 14.74
C PRO A 139 3.02 13.33 13.49
N ARG A 140 1.83 13.42 12.87
CA ARG A 140 1.54 12.78 11.56
C ARG A 140 1.18 13.83 10.53
N LEU A 141 1.88 13.82 9.42
CA LEU A 141 1.62 14.64 8.25
C LEU A 141 0.74 13.89 7.28
N LEU A 142 -0.23 14.56 6.68
CA LEU A 142 -1.09 14.00 5.65
C LEU A 142 -1.25 14.95 4.46
N PRO A 143 -1.39 14.44 3.23
CA PRO A 143 -1.83 15.25 2.11
C PRO A 143 -3.31 15.60 2.29
N VAL A 144 -3.65 16.87 2.13
CA VAL A 144 -5.04 17.31 2.18
C VAL A 144 -5.81 16.74 0.99
N GLY A 145 -6.78 15.85 1.27
CA GLY A 145 -7.48 15.08 0.26
C GLY A 145 -6.91 13.66 0.06
N GLY A 146 -6.01 13.24 0.96
CA GLY A 146 -5.49 11.86 0.99
C GLY A 146 -4.73 11.46 -0.27
N GLY A 147 -4.69 10.16 -0.51
CA GLY A 147 -4.00 9.60 -1.68
C GLY A 147 -4.59 10.03 -3.02
N ALA A 148 -5.88 10.38 -3.07
CA ALA A 148 -6.49 10.91 -4.29
C ALA A 148 -5.83 12.24 -4.71
N ALA A 149 -5.50 13.12 -3.77
CA ALA A 149 -4.81 14.38 -4.07
C ALA A 149 -3.40 14.13 -4.62
N LEU A 150 -2.67 13.15 -4.08
CA LEU A 150 -1.37 12.74 -4.60
C LEU A 150 -1.46 12.22 -6.03
N VAL A 151 -2.40 11.31 -6.28
CA VAL A 151 -2.61 10.71 -7.62
C VAL A 151 -2.97 11.77 -8.65
N GLU A 152 -3.90 12.67 -8.33
CA GLU A 152 -4.34 13.70 -9.29
C GLU A 152 -3.25 14.75 -9.56
N ALA A 153 -2.50 15.18 -8.54
CA ALA A 153 -1.40 16.14 -8.72
C ALA A 153 -0.28 15.53 -9.60
N LEU A 154 0.16 14.31 -9.29
CA LEU A 154 1.19 13.63 -10.07
C LEU A 154 0.73 13.33 -11.49
N ALA A 155 -0.52 12.90 -11.68
CA ALA A 155 -1.03 12.63 -13.02
C ALA A 155 -1.18 13.91 -13.85
N ALA A 156 -1.65 15.01 -13.27
CA ALA A 156 -1.71 16.31 -13.93
C ALA A 156 -0.30 16.80 -14.33
N ARG A 157 0.68 16.63 -13.46
CA ARG A 157 2.08 16.97 -13.76
C ARG A 157 2.63 16.10 -14.89
N ALA A 158 2.38 14.80 -14.87
CA ALA A 158 2.79 13.89 -15.93
C ALA A 158 2.15 14.27 -17.28
N GLU A 159 0.86 14.60 -17.30
CA GLU A 159 0.15 15.08 -18.48
C GLU A 159 0.78 16.39 -19.04
N GLN A 160 1.12 17.35 -18.17
CA GLN A 160 1.81 18.60 -18.54
C GLN A 160 3.19 18.36 -19.16
N LEU A 161 3.91 17.33 -18.70
CA LEU A 161 5.23 16.95 -19.20
C LEU A 161 5.15 16.10 -20.48
N GLY A 162 3.94 15.80 -20.99
CA GLY A 162 3.75 15.05 -22.23
C GLY A 162 3.86 13.54 -22.08
N VAL A 163 3.71 12.99 -20.87
CA VAL A 163 3.63 11.54 -20.66
C VAL A 163 2.45 10.96 -21.43
N THR A 164 2.69 9.86 -22.15
CA THR A 164 1.64 9.16 -22.89
C THR A 164 0.95 8.13 -21.99
N PHE A 165 -0.34 8.30 -21.74
CA PHE A 165 -1.13 7.36 -20.94
C PHE A 165 -1.90 6.37 -21.81
N PHE A 166 -1.82 5.08 -21.47
CA PHE A 166 -2.62 4.00 -22.03
C PHE A 166 -3.55 3.47 -20.96
N TYR A 167 -4.75 4.02 -20.87
CA TYR A 167 -5.81 3.54 -19.99
C TYR A 167 -6.50 2.29 -20.56
N GLU A 168 -7.24 1.55 -19.73
CA GLU A 168 -7.91 0.29 -20.08
C GLU A 168 -6.94 -0.70 -20.78
N THR A 169 -5.67 -0.65 -20.39
CA THR A 169 -4.57 -1.39 -20.99
C THR A 169 -3.84 -2.16 -19.89
N THR A 170 -3.71 -3.47 -20.07
CA THR A 170 -3.10 -4.36 -19.07
C THR A 170 -1.71 -4.78 -19.53
N ALA A 171 -0.71 -4.57 -18.67
CA ALA A 171 0.62 -5.15 -18.83
C ALA A 171 0.53 -6.67 -18.70
N SER A 172 1.15 -7.42 -19.59
CA SER A 172 0.97 -8.88 -19.67
C SER A 172 2.26 -9.69 -19.67
N ALA A 173 3.37 -9.14 -20.14
CA ALA A 173 4.69 -9.78 -20.10
C ALA A 173 5.79 -8.76 -20.33
N LEU A 174 6.99 -9.03 -19.82
CA LEU A 174 8.19 -8.33 -20.20
C LEU A 174 8.69 -8.86 -21.55
N GLU A 175 9.13 -7.97 -22.42
CA GLU A 175 9.82 -8.35 -23.67
C GLU A 175 11.31 -8.40 -23.40
N GLN A 176 11.95 -9.52 -23.77
CA GLN A 176 13.38 -9.73 -23.57
C GLN A 176 14.09 -9.96 -24.91
N ASP A 177 15.32 -9.47 -25.01
CA ASP A 177 16.21 -9.81 -26.11
C ASP A 177 16.76 -11.26 -25.97
N PRO A 178 17.44 -11.80 -26.97
CA PRO A 178 18.01 -13.14 -26.90
C PRO A 178 19.05 -13.36 -25.77
N LYS A 179 19.51 -12.28 -25.14
CA LYS A 179 20.43 -12.32 -23.98
C LYS A 179 19.68 -12.22 -22.64
N GLY A 180 18.34 -12.21 -22.67
CA GLY A 180 17.51 -12.09 -21.48
C GLY A 180 17.37 -10.68 -20.91
N ARG A 181 17.86 -9.64 -21.62
CA ARG A 181 17.72 -8.26 -21.17
C ARG A 181 16.30 -7.78 -21.52
N VAL A 182 15.62 -7.15 -20.55
CA VAL A 182 14.31 -6.52 -20.77
C VAL A 182 14.48 -5.32 -21.69
N ILE A 183 13.71 -5.31 -22.78
CA ILE A 183 13.74 -4.29 -23.83
C ILE A 183 12.38 -3.64 -24.06
N GLY A 184 11.34 -4.06 -23.34
CA GLY A 184 10.00 -3.52 -23.47
C GLY A 184 8.95 -4.23 -22.66
N LEU A 185 7.72 -3.83 -22.86
CA LEU A 185 6.54 -4.35 -22.18
C LEU A 185 5.47 -4.76 -23.21
N LYS A 186 5.01 -6.00 -23.12
CA LYS A 186 3.80 -6.47 -23.80
C LYS A 186 2.57 -5.98 -23.07
N VAL A 187 1.68 -5.33 -23.79
CA VAL A 187 0.43 -4.83 -23.25
C VAL A 187 -0.75 -5.34 -24.05
N ARG A 188 -1.88 -5.54 -23.39
CA ARG A 188 -3.13 -5.94 -24.02
C ARG A 188 -4.15 -4.83 -23.83
N THR A 189 -4.61 -4.28 -24.93
CA THR A 189 -5.70 -3.31 -24.95
C THR A 189 -7.04 -4.04 -25.13
N ARG A 190 -8.12 -3.38 -24.78
CA ARG A 190 -9.48 -3.91 -24.93
C ARG A 190 -9.88 -4.07 -26.42
N THR A 191 -9.35 -3.20 -27.30
CA THR A 191 -9.78 -3.08 -28.70
C THR A 191 -8.75 -3.53 -29.71
N SER A 192 -7.46 -3.35 -29.42
CA SER A 192 -6.37 -3.49 -30.42
C SER A 192 -5.55 -4.78 -30.26
N GLY A 193 -5.91 -5.66 -29.32
CA GLY A 193 -5.16 -6.87 -29.07
C GLY A 193 -3.85 -6.61 -28.30
N THR A 194 -2.78 -7.33 -28.66
CA THR A 194 -1.45 -7.22 -28.00
C THR A 194 -0.55 -6.26 -28.76
N LEU A 195 0.07 -5.34 -28.04
CA LEU A 195 1.10 -4.41 -28.53
C LEU A 195 2.39 -4.62 -27.72
N VAL A 196 3.52 -4.24 -28.30
CA VAL A 196 4.81 -4.12 -27.61
C VAL A 196 5.18 -2.63 -27.52
N LEU A 197 5.45 -2.17 -26.31
CA LEU A 197 6.00 -0.85 -26.04
C LEU A 197 7.47 -1.03 -25.71
N GLY A 198 8.35 -0.56 -26.62
CA GLY A 198 9.81 -0.63 -26.42
C GLY A 198 10.29 0.40 -25.41
N GLY A 199 11.29 0.06 -24.62
CA GLY A 199 11.92 0.93 -23.61
C GLY A 199 12.34 0.19 -22.34
N GLN A 200 12.99 0.91 -21.44
CA GLN A 200 13.20 0.42 -20.07
C GLN A 200 11.84 0.29 -19.37
N VAL A 201 11.71 -0.64 -18.41
CA VAL A 201 10.42 -0.92 -17.76
C VAL A 201 10.52 -0.68 -16.26
N VAL A 202 9.55 0.07 -15.73
CA VAL A 202 9.28 0.16 -14.30
C VAL A 202 7.99 -0.59 -14.00
N LEU A 203 8.06 -1.60 -13.11
CA LEU A 203 6.90 -2.31 -12.60
C LEU A 203 6.40 -1.62 -11.32
N ALA A 204 5.23 -1.00 -11.41
CA ALA A 204 4.55 -0.29 -10.33
C ALA A 204 3.10 -0.78 -10.17
N CYS A 205 2.90 -2.09 -10.36
CA CYS A 205 1.58 -2.73 -10.47
C CYS A 205 0.90 -3.01 -9.13
N GLY A 206 1.51 -2.64 -8.00
CA GLY A 206 1.00 -2.95 -6.66
C GLY A 206 1.17 -4.42 -6.27
N GLY A 207 0.37 -4.88 -5.32
CA GLY A 207 0.39 -6.22 -4.76
C GLY A 207 -0.47 -7.24 -5.50
N PHE A 208 -0.97 -8.23 -4.74
CA PHE A 208 -1.77 -9.33 -5.30
C PHE A 208 -3.06 -9.62 -4.53
N GLU A 209 -3.49 -8.76 -3.64
CA GLU A 209 -4.67 -8.94 -2.79
C GLU A 209 -5.99 -9.11 -3.57
N GLY A 210 -6.02 -8.70 -4.84
CA GLY A 210 -7.13 -8.94 -5.77
C GLY A 210 -7.06 -10.27 -6.53
N ASN A 211 -6.08 -11.13 -6.24
CA ASN A 211 -5.88 -12.41 -6.89
C ASN A 211 -6.08 -13.59 -5.92
N ALA A 212 -7.25 -14.23 -5.97
CA ALA A 212 -7.60 -15.32 -5.07
C ALA A 212 -6.63 -16.51 -5.11
N GLU A 213 -6.01 -16.80 -6.29
CA GLU A 213 -5.03 -17.87 -6.41
C GLU A 213 -3.74 -17.53 -5.64
N MET A 214 -3.18 -16.33 -5.86
CA MET A 214 -1.98 -15.90 -5.14
C MET A 214 -2.25 -15.74 -3.64
N MET A 215 -3.40 -15.21 -3.26
CA MET A 215 -3.82 -15.13 -1.86
C MET A 215 -3.88 -16.52 -1.22
N THR A 216 -4.47 -17.51 -1.90
CA THR A 216 -4.51 -18.87 -1.39
C THR A 216 -3.12 -19.50 -1.31
N ARG A 217 -2.27 -19.24 -2.32
CA ARG A 217 -0.91 -19.80 -2.41
C ARG A 217 0.01 -19.27 -1.30
N TYR A 218 -0.01 -17.99 -1.03
CA TYR A 218 0.95 -17.33 -0.14
C TYR A 218 0.40 -17.06 1.26
N ILE A 219 -0.88 -16.74 1.40
CA ILE A 219 -1.53 -16.47 2.69
C ILE A 219 -2.19 -17.73 3.26
N GLY A 220 -2.58 -18.66 2.39
CA GLY A 220 -3.22 -19.91 2.76
C GLY A 220 -4.73 -19.95 2.48
N PRO A 221 -5.38 -21.11 2.71
CA PRO A 221 -6.78 -21.35 2.31
C PRO A 221 -7.78 -20.43 3.04
N ARG A 222 -7.45 -19.95 4.22
CA ARG A 222 -8.30 -18.99 4.96
C ARG A 222 -8.35 -17.61 4.30
N SER A 223 -7.50 -17.32 3.33
CA SER A 223 -7.52 -16.05 2.59
C SER A 223 -8.87 -15.76 1.91
N VAL A 224 -9.74 -16.74 1.78
CA VAL A 224 -11.13 -16.57 1.33
C VAL A 224 -11.94 -15.59 2.20
N TYR A 225 -11.53 -15.40 3.47
CA TYR A 225 -12.14 -14.45 4.39
C TYR A 225 -11.51 -13.05 4.34
N LEU A 226 -10.46 -12.87 3.53
CA LEU A 226 -9.83 -11.59 3.28
C LEU A 226 -10.32 -11.01 1.96
N ARG A 227 -10.34 -9.70 1.89
CA ARG A 227 -10.65 -8.98 0.66
C ARG A 227 -9.80 -7.71 0.59
N PRO A 228 -9.59 -7.14 -0.59
CA PRO A 228 -8.98 -5.83 -0.71
C PRO A 228 -9.73 -4.78 0.13
N VAL A 229 -8.97 -3.95 0.84
CA VAL A 229 -9.50 -2.92 1.74
C VAL A 229 -10.26 -1.82 1.00
N CYS A 230 -9.96 -1.65 -0.28
CA CYS A 230 -10.61 -0.63 -1.12
C CYS A 230 -10.79 -1.11 -2.56
N LYS A 231 -11.57 -0.35 -3.32
CA LYS A 231 -11.86 -0.65 -4.73
C LYS A 231 -10.59 -0.83 -5.58
N GLY A 232 -9.56 -0.01 -5.34
CA GLY A 232 -8.30 -0.07 -6.07
C GLY A 232 -7.55 -1.39 -5.90
N GLY A 233 -7.68 -2.03 -4.75
CA GLY A 233 -7.01 -3.30 -4.46
C GLY A 233 -7.51 -4.48 -5.30
N TYR A 234 -8.74 -4.43 -5.82
CA TYR A 234 -9.23 -5.45 -6.74
C TYR A 234 -8.51 -5.48 -8.08
N TYR A 235 -7.81 -4.39 -8.41
CA TYR A 235 -6.95 -4.32 -9.59
C TYR A 235 -5.55 -4.89 -9.33
N ASN A 236 -5.12 -5.06 -8.09
CA ASN A 236 -3.82 -5.61 -7.70
C ASN A 236 -3.86 -7.13 -7.76
N ARG A 237 -3.46 -7.68 -8.90
CA ARG A 237 -3.58 -9.12 -9.19
C ARG A 237 -2.23 -9.84 -9.30
N GLY A 238 -1.13 -9.16 -8.95
CA GLY A 238 0.21 -9.74 -8.91
C GLY A 238 0.89 -9.89 -10.26
N GLU A 239 0.35 -9.31 -11.35
CA GLU A 239 0.96 -9.46 -12.66
C GLU A 239 2.37 -8.89 -12.74
N GLY A 240 2.63 -7.76 -12.06
CA GLY A 240 3.98 -7.19 -11.99
C GLY A 240 4.98 -8.13 -11.34
N ILE A 241 4.56 -8.79 -10.25
CA ILE A 241 5.36 -9.80 -9.55
C ILE A 241 5.61 -11.00 -10.47
N ALA A 242 4.57 -11.53 -11.09
CA ALA A 242 4.69 -12.67 -12.01
C ALA A 242 5.62 -12.35 -13.18
N MET A 243 5.46 -11.20 -13.82
CA MET A 243 6.32 -10.76 -14.93
C MET A 243 7.79 -10.65 -14.52
N ALA A 244 8.06 -10.15 -13.31
CA ALA A 244 9.42 -10.06 -12.80
C ALA A 244 10.05 -11.43 -12.55
N LEU A 245 9.30 -12.33 -11.90
CA LEU A 245 9.73 -13.71 -11.65
C LEU A 245 9.97 -14.48 -12.96
N ASP A 246 9.08 -14.36 -13.92
CA ASP A 246 9.21 -14.98 -15.27
C ASP A 246 10.45 -14.46 -16.02
N ALA A 247 10.84 -13.22 -15.76
CA ALA A 247 12.07 -12.63 -16.32
C ALA A 247 13.34 -12.98 -15.55
N GLY A 248 13.24 -13.79 -14.49
CA GLY A 248 14.38 -14.26 -13.71
C GLY A 248 14.71 -13.43 -12.47
N ALA A 249 13.81 -12.54 -12.01
CA ALA A 249 14.00 -11.81 -10.77
C ALA A 249 13.91 -12.77 -9.56
N ALA A 250 14.71 -12.50 -8.53
CA ALA A 250 14.61 -13.20 -7.26
C ALA A 250 13.41 -12.66 -6.44
N ALA A 251 12.65 -13.57 -5.82
CA ALA A 251 11.67 -13.21 -4.82
C ALA A 251 12.37 -12.88 -3.51
N CYS A 252 11.96 -11.81 -2.84
CA CYS A 252 12.44 -11.44 -1.51
C CYS A 252 11.29 -10.85 -0.68
N GLY A 253 11.51 -10.73 0.63
CA GLY A 253 10.48 -10.37 1.57
C GLY A 253 9.59 -11.56 1.93
N ASP A 254 8.53 -11.32 2.67
CA ASP A 254 7.56 -12.33 3.08
C ASP A 254 6.24 -12.18 2.32
N PHE A 255 6.01 -13.06 1.35
CA PHE A 255 4.77 -13.09 0.58
C PHE A 255 3.56 -13.53 1.43
N GLY A 256 3.79 -14.11 2.59
CA GLY A 256 2.76 -14.47 3.56
C GLY A 256 2.32 -13.32 4.46
N SER A 257 3.07 -12.23 4.48
CA SER A 257 2.75 -11.04 5.27
C SER A 257 1.85 -10.07 4.53
N TYR A 258 0.91 -9.51 5.27
CA TYR A 258 -0.02 -8.49 4.79
C TYR A 258 -0.45 -7.58 5.93
N HIS A 259 -0.75 -6.35 5.63
CA HIS A 259 -1.41 -5.44 6.55
C HIS A 259 -2.91 -5.61 6.44
N ALA A 260 -3.60 -5.62 7.57
CA ALA A 260 -5.04 -5.85 7.63
C ALA A 260 -5.76 -4.89 8.57
N GLU A 261 -6.98 -4.60 8.24
CA GLU A 261 -7.91 -3.82 9.06
C GLU A 261 -9.30 -4.47 9.05
N PRO A 262 -10.09 -4.31 10.13
CA PRO A 262 -11.44 -4.83 10.16
C PRO A 262 -12.33 -3.98 9.24
N VAL A 263 -13.14 -4.63 8.43
CA VAL A 263 -14.04 -3.97 7.48
C VAL A 263 -15.46 -4.44 7.70
N ASP A 264 -16.41 -3.51 7.82
CA ASP A 264 -17.83 -3.87 7.75
C ASP A 264 -18.16 -4.38 6.34
N PRO A 265 -18.57 -5.65 6.19
CA PRO A 265 -18.86 -6.24 4.89
C PRO A 265 -19.97 -5.52 4.11
N ARG A 266 -20.78 -4.71 4.77
CA ARG A 266 -21.91 -3.98 4.15
C ARG A 266 -21.50 -2.62 3.60
N SER A 267 -20.49 -1.96 4.22
CA SER A 267 -20.13 -0.59 3.85
C SER A 267 -19.10 -0.53 2.72
N GLY A 268 -18.19 -1.48 2.65
CA GLY A 268 -17.05 -1.43 1.71
C GLY A 268 -15.99 -0.37 2.07
N ILE A 269 -16.11 0.27 3.23
CA ILE A 269 -15.19 1.26 3.77
C ILE A 269 -14.57 0.69 5.05
N ALA A 270 -13.26 0.77 5.18
CA ALA A 270 -12.53 0.19 6.32
C ALA A 270 -12.51 1.10 7.55
N GLU A 271 -12.30 2.39 7.36
CA GLU A 271 -12.14 3.38 8.43
C GLU A 271 -13.14 3.29 9.58
N PRO A 272 -14.46 3.21 9.35
CA PRO A 272 -15.43 3.21 10.43
C PRO A 272 -15.22 2.08 11.43
N SER A 273 -14.81 0.92 10.94
CA SER A 273 -14.63 -0.26 11.79
C SER A 273 -13.48 -0.10 12.77
N ILE A 274 -12.38 0.55 12.34
CA ILE A 274 -11.20 0.82 13.18
C ILE A 274 -11.58 1.75 14.35
N PHE A 275 -12.38 2.77 14.08
CA PHE A 275 -12.74 3.77 15.08
C PHE A 275 -13.84 3.33 16.05
N ILE A 276 -14.57 2.28 15.74
CA ILE A 276 -15.73 1.84 16.54
C ILE A 276 -15.42 0.69 17.47
N PHE A 277 -14.69 -0.33 17.03
CA PHE A 277 -14.51 -1.53 17.83
C PHE A 277 -13.89 -1.28 19.21
N PRO A 278 -12.99 -0.28 19.42
CA PRO A 278 -12.41 -0.02 20.72
C PRO A 278 -13.41 0.44 21.80
N TYR A 279 -14.60 0.85 21.38
CA TYR A 279 -15.65 1.32 22.28
C TYR A 279 -16.73 0.27 22.59
N GLY A 280 -16.54 -0.94 22.09
CA GLY A 280 -17.44 -2.06 22.28
C GLY A 280 -16.72 -3.30 22.78
N ILE A 281 -17.40 -4.43 22.63
CA ILE A 281 -16.80 -5.75 22.79
C ILE A 281 -16.91 -6.51 21.47
N LEU A 282 -15.87 -7.27 21.15
CA LEU A 282 -15.84 -8.14 19.97
C LEU A 282 -16.27 -9.56 20.38
N VAL A 283 -17.32 -10.02 19.72
CA VAL A 283 -17.91 -11.34 19.95
C VAL A 283 -17.83 -12.16 18.67
N ASN A 284 -17.31 -13.38 18.74
CA ASN A 284 -17.24 -14.30 17.61
C ASN A 284 -18.62 -14.90 17.27
N LEU A 285 -18.69 -15.74 16.23
CA LEU A 285 -19.93 -16.39 15.81
C LEU A 285 -20.47 -17.43 16.81
N ASP A 286 -19.67 -17.80 17.79
CA ASP A 286 -20.06 -18.70 18.87
C ASP A 286 -20.54 -17.96 20.13
N GLY A 287 -20.56 -16.63 20.09
CA GLY A 287 -21.02 -15.77 21.20
C GLY A 287 -19.94 -15.49 22.25
N GLU A 288 -18.67 -15.76 21.96
CA GLU A 288 -17.57 -15.61 22.89
C GLU A 288 -16.76 -14.35 22.60
N ARG A 289 -16.39 -13.61 23.65
CA ARG A 289 -15.38 -12.55 23.58
C ARG A 289 -13.99 -13.21 23.48
N PHE A 290 -13.18 -12.82 22.51
CA PHE A 290 -11.93 -13.51 22.18
C PHE A 290 -10.68 -12.63 22.23
N THR A 291 -10.84 -11.32 22.49
CA THR A 291 -9.71 -10.39 22.49
C THR A 291 -9.94 -9.25 23.49
N ASP A 292 -8.90 -8.50 23.79
CA ASP A 292 -8.97 -7.16 24.37
C ASP A 292 -9.05 -6.16 23.20
N GLU A 293 -10.10 -5.37 23.17
CA GLU A 293 -10.40 -4.43 22.08
C GLU A 293 -9.61 -3.13 22.17
N ALA A 294 -9.10 -2.79 23.37
CA ALA A 294 -8.46 -1.50 23.63
C ALA A 294 -7.25 -1.62 24.57
N PRO A 295 -6.27 -2.50 24.29
CA PRO A 295 -5.08 -2.63 25.13
C PRO A 295 -4.15 -1.40 25.07
N GLY A 296 -4.42 -0.47 24.15
CA GLY A 296 -3.69 0.77 23.95
C GLY A 296 -4.40 1.69 22.97
N THR A 297 -3.63 2.54 22.27
CA THR A 297 -4.16 3.41 21.22
C THR A 297 -4.50 2.60 19.97
N VAL A 298 -5.60 2.94 19.32
CA VAL A 298 -6.14 2.13 18.23
C VAL A 298 -5.15 1.93 17.07
N ASP A 299 -4.36 2.91 16.75
CA ASP A 299 -3.34 2.85 15.69
C ASP A 299 -2.22 1.84 15.96
N ALA A 300 -1.96 1.53 17.22
CA ALA A 300 -0.97 0.53 17.59
C ALA A 300 -1.52 -0.90 17.63
N TYR A 301 -2.84 -1.07 17.71
CA TYR A 301 -3.44 -2.38 17.96
C TYR A 301 -4.48 -2.85 16.95
N TYR A 302 -5.01 -1.98 16.07
CA TYR A 302 -6.10 -2.38 15.18
C TYR A 302 -5.70 -3.56 14.26
N GLU A 303 -4.47 -3.61 13.82
CA GLU A 303 -3.97 -4.70 12.98
C GLU A 303 -3.93 -6.02 13.76
N ARG A 304 -3.43 -6.01 15.00
CA ARG A 304 -3.44 -7.18 15.88
C ARG A 304 -4.86 -7.66 16.18
N VAL A 305 -5.79 -6.75 16.46
CA VAL A 305 -7.19 -7.10 16.66
C VAL A 305 -7.79 -7.70 15.39
N THR A 306 -7.45 -7.15 14.21
CA THR A 306 -7.86 -7.71 12.92
C THR A 306 -7.37 -9.14 12.73
N ARG A 307 -6.13 -9.45 13.12
CA ARG A 307 -5.60 -10.82 13.10
C ARG A 307 -6.40 -11.75 14.03
N ARG A 308 -6.76 -11.28 15.22
CA ARG A 308 -7.62 -12.03 16.14
C ARG A 308 -9.01 -12.27 15.57
N ILE A 309 -9.59 -11.31 14.84
CA ILE A 309 -10.86 -11.51 14.11
C ILE A 309 -10.66 -12.56 13.00
N TYR A 310 -9.58 -12.45 12.24
CA TYR A 310 -9.28 -13.40 11.16
C TYR A 310 -9.12 -14.85 11.66
N GLU A 311 -8.62 -15.05 12.87
CA GLU A 311 -8.50 -16.38 13.50
C GLU A 311 -9.86 -16.98 13.89
N GLN A 312 -10.92 -16.17 14.05
CA GLN A 312 -12.25 -16.65 14.40
C GLN A 312 -12.92 -17.38 13.22
N ARG A 313 -13.98 -18.11 13.52
CA ARG A 313 -14.78 -18.79 12.50
C ARG A 313 -15.22 -17.79 11.42
N GLU A 314 -15.01 -18.12 10.16
CA GLU A 314 -15.28 -17.29 8.98
C GLU A 314 -14.54 -15.93 8.94
N GLY A 315 -13.51 -15.74 9.80
CA GLY A 315 -12.79 -14.46 9.88
C GLY A 315 -13.69 -13.29 10.25
N THR A 316 -14.73 -13.53 11.05
CA THR A 316 -15.80 -12.56 11.34
C THR A 316 -16.01 -12.40 12.84
N ALA A 317 -16.34 -11.18 13.26
CA ALA A 317 -16.77 -10.85 14.60
C ALA A 317 -17.91 -9.82 14.57
N TRP A 318 -18.65 -9.74 15.67
CA TRP A 318 -19.66 -8.73 15.92
C TRP A 318 -19.12 -7.72 16.91
N VAL A 319 -19.31 -6.43 16.62
CA VAL A 319 -19.07 -5.36 17.60
C VAL A 319 -20.38 -5.11 18.36
N VAL A 320 -20.38 -5.32 19.66
CA VAL A 320 -21.51 -5.04 20.54
C VAL A 320 -21.25 -3.72 21.26
N LEU A 321 -22.08 -2.73 21.01
CA LEU A 321 -22.00 -1.38 21.55
C LEU A 321 -23.16 -1.11 22.51
N ASP A 322 -22.94 -0.29 23.54
CA ASP A 322 -24.01 0.26 24.36
C ASP A 322 -24.39 1.69 23.94
N ALA A 323 -25.40 2.28 24.58
CA ALA A 323 -25.89 3.61 24.20
C ALA A 323 -24.86 4.73 24.36
N ARG A 324 -23.79 4.54 25.12
CA ARG A 324 -22.73 5.54 25.34
C ARG A 324 -21.91 5.81 24.05
N HIS A 325 -21.92 4.88 23.11
CA HIS A 325 -21.21 5.07 21.83
C HIS A 325 -21.68 6.32 21.09
N MET A 326 -22.94 6.72 21.26
CA MET A 326 -23.51 7.92 20.63
C MET A 326 -22.93 9.24 21.17
N SER A 327 -22.24 9.22 22.30
CA SER A 327 -21.59 10.40 22.89
C SER A 327 -20.10 10.52 22.53
N ILE A 328 -19.55 9.56 21.79
CA ILE A 328 -18.14 9.59 21.39
C ILE A 328 -17.96 10.63 20.29
N PRO A 329 -17.03 11.60 20.43
CA PRO A 329 -16.95 12.75 19.54
C PRO A 329 -16.75 12.39 18.06
N ASN A 330 -16.00 11.34 17.76
CA ASN A 330 -15.68 10.93 16.40
C ASN A 330 -16.57 9.81 15.83
N TYR A 331 -17.55 9.37 16.59
CA TYR A 331 -18.48 8.33 16.17
C TYR A 331 -19.17 8.68 14.83
N ARG A 332 -19.53 9.95 14.64
CA ARG A 332 -20.23 10.44 13.43
C ARG A 332 -19.33 10.54 12.18
N LEU A 333 -18.03 10.47 12.36
CA LEU A 333 -17.08 10.45 11.22
C LEU A 333 -16.87 9.04 10.69
N GLY A 334 -17.26 8.03 11.45
CA GLY A 334 -17.05 6.63 11.13
C GLY A 334 -18.30 5.86 10.68
N ILE A 335 -19.48 6.50 10.63
CA ILE A 335 -20.75 5.85 10.26
C ILE A 335 -21.45 6.64 9.17
#